data_e86d8361f73e6a6cdc8550385dee0a8e
#
_entry.id   e86d8361f73e6a6cdc8550385dee0a8e
#
_cell.length_a   1.000
_cell.length_b   1.000
_cell.length_c   1.000
_cell.angle_alpha   90.00
_cell.angle_beta   90.00
_cell.angle_gamma   90.00
#
_symmetry.space_group_name_H-M   'P 1'
#
loop_
_entity.id
_entity.type
_entity.pdbx_description
1 polymer ?
#
loop_
_entity_poly.entity_id
_entity_poly.type
_entity_poly.pdbx_seq_one_letter_code
_entity_poly.pdbx_strand_id
1 'polypeptide(L)'
;MPLPPASFEFLTLSLRTQAELQLGLMHFGPPEEKPEPDFELARHSIDLLAVLKDKTRGNLSLEEQRMLENSLTELRFRYVQVMEDSKKQKPAAAEGSAGQG
;
A
#
# COMPACT_ATOMS: atom_id res chain seq x y z
N MET A 1 25.28 8.77 -0.12
CA MET A 1 24.58 7.79 0.73
C MET A 1 24.57 6.44 0.07
N PRO A 2 25.07 5.42 0.74
CA PRO A 2 25.07 4.10 0.13
C PRO A 2 23.67 3.53 -0.02
N LEU A 3 23.46 2.80 -1.09
CA LEU A 3 22.19 2.14 -1.30
C LEU A 3 22.19 0.80 -0.57
N PRO A 4 21.01 0.34 -0.13
CA PRO A 4 20.91 -1.00 0.44
C PRO A 4 21.27 -2.05 -0.60
N PRO A 5 21.67 -3.24 -0.18
CA PRO A 5 21.95 -4.30 -1.15
C PRO A 5 20.73 -4.60 -2.01
N ALA A 6 20.97 -4.88 -3.27
CA ALA A 6 19.91 -5.31 -4.17
C ALA A 6 19.50 -6.73 -3.75
N SER A 7 18.31 -6.85 -3.20
CA SER A 7 17.83 -8.13 -2.69
C SER A 7 16.34 -8.23 -2.94
N PHE A 8 15.81 -9.43 -2.79
CA PHE A 8 14.36 -9.62 -2.92
C PHE A 8 13.63 -8.91 -1.77
N GLU A 9 14.23 -8.92 -0.58
CA GLU A 9 13.65 -8.21 0.55
C GLU A 9 13.55 -6.72 0.27
N PHE A 10 14.59 -6.14 -0.33
CA PHE A 10 14.55 -4.72 -0.64
C PHE A 10 13.50 -4.42 -1.72
N LEU A 11 13.38 -5.29 -2.71
CA LEU A 11 12.36 -5.12 -3.74
C LEU A 11 10.96 -5.15 -3.12
N THR A 12 10.71 -6.12 -2.24
CA THR A 12 9.44 -6.23 -1.55
C THR A 12 9.16 -4.98 -0.72
N LEU A 13 10.17 -4.53 0.02
CA LEU A 13 10.03 -3.34 0.85
C LEU A 13 9.74 -2.11 0.00
N SER A 14 10.38 -1.99 -1.15
CA SER A 14 10.17 -0.84 -2.04
C SER A 14 8.73 -0.78 -2.52
N LEU A 15 8.18 -1.91 -2.94
CA LEU A 15 6.80 -1.95 -3.41
C LEU A 15 5.83 -1.71 -2.25
N ARG A 16 6.14 -2.25 -1.07
CA ARG A 16 5.31 -2.02 0.10
C ARG A 16 5.30 -0.54 0.47
N THR A 17 6.46 0.10 0.48
CA THR A 17 6.56 1.51 0.81
C THR A 17 5.81 2.36 -0.20
N GLN A 18 5.90 1.99 -1.48
CA GLN A 18 5.17 2.70 -2.53
C GLN A 18 3.66 2.65 -2.27
N ALA A 19 3.15 1.48 -1.91
CA ALA A 19 1.73 1.34 -1.60
C ALA A 19 1.35 2.15 -0.36
N GLU A 20 2.22 2.16 0.66
CA GLU A 20 1.96 2.92 1.87
C GLU A 20 1.91 4.42 1.58
N LEU A 21 2.81 4.90 0.73
CA LEU A 21 2.80 6.30 0.33
C LEU A 21 1.51 6.63 -0.43
N GLN A 22 1.10 5.76 -1.31
CA GLN A 22 -0.10 5.97 -2.11
C GLN A 22 -1.37 5.92 -1.25
N LEU A 23 -1.35 5.17 -0.16
CA LEU A 23 -2.45 5.15 0.79
C LEU A 23 -2.43 6.33 1.77
N GLY A 24 -1.38 7.14 1.71
CA GLY A 24 -1.26 8.27 2.62
C GLY A 24 -0.80 7.88 4.01
N LEU A 25 -0.24 6.69 4.17
CA LEU A 25 0.23 6.22 5.48
C LEU A 25 1.61 6.77 5.83
N MET A 26 2.35 7.25 4.84
CA MET A 26 3.65 7.87 5.05
C MET A 26 3.66 9.21 4.34
N HIS A 27 4.17 10.23 5.01
CA HIS A 27 4.22 11.56 4.42
C HIS A 27 5.42 12.29 5.01
N PHE A 28 6.26 12.84 4.16
CA PHE A 28 7.51 13.44 4.59
C PHE A 28 7.49 14.95 4.64
N GLY A 29 6.34 15.56 4.46
CA GLY A 29 6.20 17.00 4.53
C GLY A 29 5.31 17.41 5.69
N PRO A 30 4.88 18.70 5.73
CA PRO A 30 4.00 19.17 6.78
C PRO A 30 2.67 18.42 6.73
N PRO A 31 2.03 18.19 7.90
CA PRO A 31 0.77 17.46 7.94
C PRO A 31 -0.32 18.07 7.08
N GLU A 32 -0.33 19.39 6.96
CA GLU A 32 -1.36 20.04 6.19
C GLU A 32 -1.19 19.85 4.68
N GLU A 33 -0.03 19.36 4.25
CA GLU A 33 0.23 19.09 2.85
C GLU A 33 0.09 17.61 2.51
N LYS A 34 -0.36 16.81 3.45
CA LYS A 34 -0.50 15.38 3.21
C LYS A 34 -1.50 15.13 2.09
N PRO A 35 -1.10 14.40 1.05
CA PRO A 35 -2.00 14.16 -0.08
C PRO A 35 -3.11 13.19 0.28
N GLU A 36 -4.19 13.27 -0.46
CA GLU A 36 -5.26 12.32 -0.32
C GLU A 36 -4.77 10.94 -0.77
N PRO A 37 -5.30 9.86 -0.19
CA PRO A 37 -4.96 8.53 -0.66
C PRO A 37 -5.36 8.35 -2.13
N ASP A 38 -4.50 7.68 -2.88
CA ASP A 38 -4.80 7.31 -4.25
C ASP A 38 -5.07 5.82 -4.26
N PHE A 39 -6.33 5.44 -4.15
CA PHE A 39 -6.70 4.03 -4.00
C PHE A 39 -6.42 3.21 -5.25
N GLU A 40 -6.54 3.83 -6.41
CA GLU A 40 -6.27 3.13 -7.65
C GLU A 40 -4.79 2.75 -7.77
N LEU A 41 -3.92 3.71 -7.50
CA LEU A 41 -2.48 3.44 -7.54
C LEU A 41 -2.07 2.48 -6.42
N ALA A 42 -2.64 2.66 -5.22
CA ALA A 42 -2.31 1.78 -4.11
C ALA A 42 -2.70 0.34 -4.41
N ARG A 43 -3.88 0.15 -4.98
CA ARG A 43 -4.33 -1.19 -5.33
C ARG A 43 -3.41 -1.80 -6.38
N HIS A 44 -2.97 -0.99 -7.35
CA HIS A 44 -2.07 -1.46 -8.38
C HIS A 44 -0.75 -1.94 -7.76
N SER A 45 -0.21 -1.19 -6.79
CA SER A 45 1.03 -1.59 -6.12
C SER A 45 0.85 -2.88 -5.34
N ILE A 46 -0.31 -3.04 -4.68
CA ILE A 46 -0.61 -4.27 -3.95
C ILE A 46 -0.72 -5.43 -4.93
N ASP A 47 -1.38 -5.21 -6.06
CA ASP A 47 -1.51 -6.24 -7.08
C ASP A 47 -0.15 -6.63 -7.67
N LEU A 48 0.78 -5.68 -7.78
CA LEU A 48 2.14 -6.00 -8.24
C LEU A 48 2.83 -6.93 -7.25
N LEU A 49 2.63 -6.72 -5.96
CA LEU A 49 3.16 -7.65 -4.96
C LEU A 49 2.54 -9.03 -5.09
N ALA A 50 1.24 -9.09 -5.41
CA ALA A 50 0.57 -10.38 -5.60
C ALA A 50 1.10 -11.10 -6.84
N VAL A 51 1.37 -10.36 -7.93
CA VAL A 51 1.98 -10.92 -9.12
C VAL A 51 3.36 -11.46 -8.78
N LEU A 52 4.13 -10.69 -8.01
CA LEU A 52 5.47 -11.10 -7.62
C LEU A 52 5.43 -12.38 -6.82
N LYS A 53 4.48 -12.49 -5.89
CA LYS A 53 4.33 -13.71 -5.10
C LYS A 53 4.05 -14.91 -5.99
N ASP A 54 3.18 -14.74 -6.96
CA ASP A 54 2.82 -15.84 -7.85
C ASP A 54 3.99 -16.24 -8.75
N LYS A 55 4.70 -15.26 -9.29
CA LYS A 55 5.78 -15.53 -10.24
C LYS A 55 7.04 -16.09 -9.59
N THR A 56 7.21 -15.89 -8.30
CA THR A 56 8.39 -16.38 -7.59
C THR A 56 8.11 -17.64 -6.79
N ARG A 57 6.96 -18.25 -6.99
CA ARG A 57 6.58 -19.44 -6.23
C ARG A 57 7.63 -20.54 -6.40
N GLY A 58 8.10 -21.05 -5.27
CA GLY A 58 9.12 -22.10 -5.28
C GLY A 58 10.55 -21.60 -5.36
N ASN A 59 10.75 -20.29 -5.53
CA ASN A 59 12.09 -19.71 -5.66
C ASN A 59 12.52 -18.84 -4.50
N LEU A 60 11.70 -18.72 -3.46
CA LEU A 60 12.00 -17.82 -2.35
C LEU A 60 12.46 -18.61 -1.14
N SER A 61 13.36 -17.99 -0.37
CA SER A 61 13.65 -18.51 0.95
C SER A 61 12.42 -18.36 1.84
N LEU A 62 12.42 -19.01 2.99
CA LEU A 62 11.30 -18.91 3.91
C LEU A 62 11.11 -17.46 4.37
N GLU A 63 12.23 -16.77 4.67
CA GLU A 63 12.16 -15.39 5.09
C GLU A 63 11.60 -14.47 4.01
N GLU A 64 12.03 -14.69 2.76
CA GLU A 64 11.53 -13.88 1.65
C GLU A 64 10.03 -14.11 1.46
N GLN A 65 9.61 -15.36 1.53
CA GLN A 65 8.21 -15.70 1.37
C GLN A 65 7.36 -15.08 2.47
N ARG A 66 7.83 -15.18 3.71
CA ARG A 66 7.10 -14.61 4.84
C ARG A 66 6.97 -13.11 4.74
N MET A 67 8.05 -12.43 4.37
CA MET A 67 8.02 -10.99 4.23
C MET A 67 7.02 -10.56 3.17
N LEU A 68 7.02 -11.25 2.04
CA LEU A 68 6.11 -10.93 0.96
C LEU A 68 4.65 -11.17 1.35
N GLU A 69 4.37 -12.32 1.97
CA GLU A 69 3.01 -12.65 2.39
C GLU A 69 2.52 -11.72 3.48
N ASN A 70 3.39 -11.39 4.44
CA ASN A 70 3.00 -10.47 5.51
C ASN A 70 2.74 -9.07 4.97
N SER A 71 3.55 -8.64 4.01
CA SER A 71 3.36 -7.33 3.39
C SER A 71 2.02 -7.27 2.65
N LEU A 72 1.68 -8.32 1.92
CA LEU A 72 0.40 -8.36 1.21
C LEU A 72 -0.77 -8.33 2.18
N THR A 73 -0.70 -9.14 3.23
CA THR A 73 -1.77 -9.21 4.21
C THR A 73 -1.98 -7.86 4.89
N GLU A 74 -0.88 -7.24 5.31
CA GLU A 74 -0.98 -5.97 6.01
C GLU A 74 -1.45 -4.86 5.09
N LEU A 75 -0.96 -4.81 3.86
CA LEU A 75 -1.38 -3.77 2.92
C LEU A 75 -2.85 -3.88 2.56
N ARG A 76 -3.34 -5.10 2.39
CA ARG A 76 -4.75 -5.30 2.08
C ARG A 76 -5.62 -4.84 3.24
N PHE A 77 -5.19 -5.12 4.47
CA PHE A 77 -5.90 -4.65 5.64
C PHE A 77 -5.87 -3.12 5.73
N ARG A 78 -4.71 -2.52 5.50
CA ARG A 78 -4.57 -1.07 5.55
C ARG A 78 -5.36 -0.39 4.46
N TYR A 79 -5.42 -1.00 3.28
CA TYR A 79 -6.20 -0.46 2.18
C TYR A 79 -7.66 -0.32 2.59
N VAL A 80 -8.23 -1.38 3.14
CA VAL A 80 -9.63 -1.35 3.58
C VAL A 80 -9.81 -0.34 4.70
N GLN A 81 -8.87 -0.30 5.63
CA GLN A 81 -8.95 0.61 6.76
C GLN A 81 -8.93 2.08 6.32
N VAL A 82 -8.00 2.42 5.42
CA VAL A 82 -7.91 3.79 4.92
C VAL A 82 -9.16 4.15 4.12
N MET A 83 -9.69 3.21 3.36
CA MET A 83 -10.91 3.44 2.61
C MET A 83 -12.10 3.72 3.53
N GLU A 84 -12.22 2.95 4.62
CA GLU A 84 -13.27 3.19 5.59
C GLU A 84 -13.11 4.54 6.27
N ASP A 85 -11.88 4.87 6.65
CA ASP A 85 -11.61 6.15 7.29
C ASP A 85 -11.90 7.31 6.35
N SER A 86 -11.59 7.15 5.09
CA SER A 86 -11.85 8.18 4.09
C SER A 86 -13.33 8.45 3.95
N LYS A 87 -14.14 7.41 3.98
CA LYS A 87 -15.59 7.58 3.92
C LYS A 87 -16.11 8.32 5.14
N LYS A 88 -15.56 8.02 6.31
CA LYS A 88 -16.00 8.69 7.54
C LYS A 88 -15.61 10.16 7.53
N GLN A 89 -14.44 10.47 6.97
CA GLN A 89 -13.96 11.84 6.99
C GLN A 89 -14.67 12.74 5.98
N LYS A 90 -15.35 12.16 5.02
CA LYS A 90 -16.01 12.92 3.98
C LYS A 90 -17.49 12.60 3.87
N PRO A 91 -18.17 12.43 4.96
CA PRO A 91 -19.55 12.01 4.87
C PRO A 91 -20.42 13.01 4.16
N ALA A 92 -20.31 14.26 4.50
CA ALA A 92 -21.15 15.27 3.90
C ALA A 92 -20.83 15.47 2.44
N ALA A 93 -19.58 15.49 2.11
CA ALA A 93 -19.18 15.64 0.73
C ALA A 93 -19.64 14.46 -0.08
N ALA A 94 -19.53 13.32 0.54
CA ALA A 94 -19.89 12.11 -0.16
C ALA A 94 -21.37 12.05 -0.39
N GLU A 95 -22.06 12.55 0.56
CA GLU A 95 -23.41 12.48 0.44
C GLU A 95 -23.95 13.38 -0.29
N GLY A 96 -23.38 14.17 -0.32
CA GLY A 96 -23.92 14.96 -1.20
C GLY A 96 -23.74 14.21 -2.41
N SER A 97 -23.49 13.77 -2.27
CA SER A 97 -23.41 13.22 -3.07
C SER A 97 -23.58 12.17 -3.33
N ALA A 98 -23.89 12.16 -2.72
CA ALA A 98 -24.11 11.44 -2.74
C ALA A 98 -24.41 10.82 -2.97
N GLY A 99 -24.64 10.79 -2.91
CA GLY A 99 -24.82 10.30 -2.80
C GLY A 99 -24.51 9.60 -3.18
N GLN A 100 -24.15 9.43 -3.19
CA GLN A 100 -23.87 9.06 -3.33
C GLN A 100 -23.83 8.70 -3.37
N GLY A 101 -23.83 8.79 -3.41
CA GLY A 101 -23.94 8.62 -3.10
C GLY A 101 -24.11 8.28 -3.06
#